data_40daf0f4b35ce2f97e2b3cce5f957459
#
_entry.id   40daf0f4b35ce2f97e2b3cce5f957459
#
_cell.length_a   1.000
_cell.length_b   1.000
_cell.length_c   1.000
_cell.angle_alpha   90.00
_cell.angle_beta   90.00
_cell.angle_gamma   90.00
#
_symmetry.space_group_name_H-M   'P 1'
#
loop_
_entity.id
_entity.type
_entity.pdbx_description
1 polymer ?
#
loop_
_entity_poly.entity_id
_entity_poly.type
_entity_poly.pdbx_seq_one_letter_code
_entity_poly.pdbx_strand_id
1 'polypeptide(L)'
;MQRHKLARVRWQVGQTVLPEHFRAQDESLSAEARLHAELSGLPQVGIASLAWSEALLAEGSLSISSLTAVMPGGFLVDVPGNAALQSFSLEATGKAEVTVFLHLLDETRGTEGVPLYADEPPNVPRLLRRLQLSSEQAVDRALSSLELVSFTKKLEGEWRPVSRKVPPLLLVGPNPFLNELLSELDALLEKAHGQLRTLLLDSYQRTERLATARRTMLEVRRLQALRADMLSGISPHPYNFFDALRRFYFEVCCYLELEPGGEMPRYRHDDPGAGLWGWMELLNRAFRPEDTRLTYTPFECKEGQFVLTPLPALEQGVQSELYLLVRSADPSQPPSMEGVKLASPSRLPAVRRLALRGIPFQHVPHPAFPHAFGPEISWYKLSLGEEWQYAQRDNGMAFYVTPALQGTQVFLFWRRA
;
A
#
# COMPACT_ATOMS: atom_id res chain seq x y z
N MET A 1 -26.45 -11.62 23.83
CA MET A 1 -25.09 -11.86 24.34
C MET A 1 -25.07 -13.25 24.96
N GLN A 2 -24.42 -14.21 24.32
CA GLN A 2 -24.29 -15.58 24.88
C GLN A 2 -23.35 -15.49 26.08
N ARG A 3 -23.82 -15.92 27.25
CA ARG A 3 -22.97 -15.90 28.47
C ARG A 3 -21.97 -17.06 28.36
N HIS A 4 -20.69 -16.76 28.51
CA HIS A 4 -19.64 -17.79 28.59
C HIS A 4 -19.83 -18.66 29.83
N LYS A 5 -19.69 -19.98 29.69
CA LYS A 5 -19.76 -20.96 30.79
C LYS A 5 -18.43 -20.98 31.55
N LEU A 6 -18.11 -19.90 32.29
CA LEU A 6 -16.82 -19.74 32.98
C LEU A 6 -16.71 -20.48 34.29
N ALA A 7 -17.86 -20.90 34.88
CA ALA A 7 -17.85 -21.57 36.17
C ALA A 7 -17.21 -22.95 36.06
N ARG A 8 -16.16 -23.17 36.85
CA ARG A 8 -15.42 -24.45 36.90
C ARG A 8 -16.17 -25.52 37.69
N VAL A 9 -15.89 -26.76 37.41
CA VAL A 9 -16.40 -27.90 38.20
C VAL A 9 -15.85 -27.83 39.63
N ARG A 10 -16.77 -27.98 40.63
CA ARG A 10 -16.38 -28.06 42.03
C ARG A 10 -16.06 -29.53 42.39
N TRP A 11 -14.78 -29.85 42.52
CA TRP A 11 -14.33 -31.18 42.95
C TRP A 11 -14.42 -31.34 44.44
N GLN A 12 -14.92 -32.51 44.88
CA GLN A 12 -15.03 -32.88 46.30
C GLN A 12 -14.39 -34.24 46.58
N VAL A 13 -13.82 -34.40 47.76
CA VAL A 13 -13.26 -35.69 48.19
C VAL A 13 -14.37 -36.72 48.29
N GLY A 14 -14.19 -37.91 47.68
CA GLY A 14 -15.17 -38.96 47.63
C GLY A 14 -16.26 -38.83 46.57
N GLN A 15 -16.18 -37.78 45.71
CA GLN A 15 -17.11 -37.60 44.60
C GLN A 15 -16.87 -38.67 43.52
N THR A 16 -17.95 -39.33 43.06
CA THR A 16 -17.88 -40.16 41.85
C THR A 16 -17.62 -39.30 40.65
N VAL A 17 -16.55 -39.61 39.90
CA VAL A 17 -16.17 -38.90 38.68
C VAL A 17 -16.98 -39.45 37.52
N LEU A 18 -17.75 -38.57 36.84
CA LEU A 18 -18.57 -38.89 35.66
C LEU A 18 -18.05 -38.15 34.41
N PRO A 19 -18.32 -38.66 33.19
CA PRO A 19 -17.95 -38.01 31.95
C PRO A 19 -18.43 -36.54 31.84
N GLU A 20 -19.60 -36.23 32.44
CA GLU A 20 -20.19 -34.88 32.45
C GLU A 20 -19.32 -33.89 33.22
N HIS A 21 -18.61 -34.33 34.27
CA HIS A 21 -17.68 -33.45 34.98
C HIS A 21 -16.51 -33.03 34.12
N PHE A 22 -15.93 -33.93 33.33
CA PHE A 22 -14.85 -33.65 32.42
C PHE A 22 -15.34 -32.72 31.30
N ARG A 23 -16.51 -32.99 30.71
CA ARG A 23 -17.12 -32.08 29.68
C ARG A 23 -17.34 -30.66 30.23
N ALA A 24 -17.89 -30.54 31.42
CA ALA A 24 -18.11 -29.22 32.06
C ALA A 24 -16.78 -28.50 32.35
N GLN A 25 -15.73 -29.27 32.73
CA GLN A 25 -14.38 -28.71 32.92
C GLN A 25 -13.80 -28.20 31.62
N ASP A 26 -13.88 -28.98 30.54
CA ASP A 26 -13.40 -28.62 29.21
C ASP A 26 -14.17 -27.39 28.64
N GLU A 27 -15.51 -27.37 28.85
CA GLU A 27 -16.34 -26.22 28.48
C GLU A 27 -15.90 -24.93 29.20
N SER A 28 -15.59 -24.99 30.48
CA SER A 28 -15.16 -23.83 31.25
C SER A 28 -13.79 -23.33 30.84
N LEU A 29 -12.84 -24.21 30.58
CA LEU A 29 -11.50 -23.85 30.09
C LEU A 29 -11.57 -23.24 28.66
N SER A 30 -12.38 -23.84 27.79
CA SER A 30 -12.60 -23.31 26.44
C SER A 30 -13.28 -21.94 26.45
N ALA A 31 -14.26 -21.73 27.36
CA ALA A 31 -14.94 -20.47 27.54
C ALA A 31 -14.01 -19.37 28.08
N GLU A 32 -13.11 -19.72 29.01
CA GLU A 32 -12.09 -18.81 29.55
C GLU A 32 -11.11 -18.38 28.44
N ALA A 33 -10.59 -19.32 27.64
CA ALA A 33 -9.69 -19.04 26.53
C ALA A 33 -10.35 -18.13 25.47
N ARG A 34 -11.61 -18.39 25.12
CA ARG A 34 -12.37 -17.57 24.18
C ARG A 34 -12.56 -16.14 24.71
N LEU A 35 -12.95 -15.99 25.96
CA LEU A 35 -13.14 -14.67 26.55
C LEU A 35 -11.83 -13.89 26.60
N HIS A 36 -10.70 -14.53 26.93
CA HIS A 36 -9.39 -13.87 26.86
C HIS A 36 -9.06 -13.38 25.47
N ALA A 37 -9.35 -14.17 24.43
CA ALA A 37 -9.15 -13.74 23.05
C ALA A 37 -10.07 -12.56 22.69
N GLU A 38 -11.36 -12.60 23.06
CA GLU A 38 -12.32 -11.52 22.80
C GLU A 38 -11.94 -10.21 23.49
N LEU A 39 -11.31 -10.26 24.67
CA LEU A 39 -10.85 -9.08 25.40
C LEU A 39 -9.69 -8.35 24.71
N SER A 40 -9.07 -8.94 23.69
CA SER A 40 -8.10 -8.23 22.83
C SER A 40 -8.73 -7.07 22.04
N GLY A 41 -10.07 -7.05 21.92
CA GLY A 41 -10.82 -6.05 21.18
C GLY A 41 -10.75 -6.19 19.66
N LEU A 42 -10.06 -7.23 19.17
CA LEU A 42 -10.00 -7.56 17.73
C LEU A 42 -10.93 -8.74 17.42
N PRO A 43 -11.49 -8.80 16.19
CA PRO A 43 -12.24 -9.96 15.74
C PRO A 43 -11.40 -11.25 15.80
N GLN A 44 -11.98 -12.33 16.33
CA GLN A 44 -11.27 -13.59 16.61
C GLN A 44 -11.74 -14.77 15.75
N VAL A 45 -12.56 -14.50 14.72
CA VAL A 45 -13.05 -15.52 13.79
C VAL A 45 -12.34 -15.35 12.45
N GLY A 46 -11.83 -16.42 11.86
CA GLY A 46 -11.20 -16.35 10.55
C GLY A 46 -10.01 -17.29 10.39
N ILE A 47 -9.29 -17.13 9.32
CA ILE A 47 -8.17 -17.97 8.90
C ILE A 47 -6.87 -17.33 9.43
N ALA A 48 -6.09 -18.12 10.18
CA ALA A 48 -4.74 -17.74 10.59
C ALA A 48 -3.70 -18.13 9.53
N SER A 49 -3.82 -19.36 8.98
CA SER A 49 -2.97 -19.83 7.88
C SER A 49 -3.76 -20.74 6.96
N LEU A 50 -3.42 -20.74 5.67
CA LEU A 50 -4.00 -21.63 4.68
C LEU A 50 -3.02 -21.84 3.53
N ALA A 51 -2.86 -23.11 3.14
CA ALA A 51 -2.14 -23.47 1.94
C ALA A 51 -2.94 -24.50 1.12
N TRP A 52 -2.98 -24.33 -0.19
CA TRP A 52 -3.55 -25.27 -1.13
C TRP A 52 -2.57 -25.60 -2.26
N SER A 53 -2.88 -26.64 -3.02
CA SER A 53 -2.13 -26.99 -4.21
C SER A 53 -2.58 -26.14 -5.39
N GLU A 54 -1.72 -25.21 -5.87
CA GLU A 54 -2.01 -24.37 -7.04
C GLU A 54 -2.20 -25.21 -8.32
N ALA A 55 -1.44 -26.30 -8.48
CA ALA A 55 -1.57 -27.18 -9.63
C ALA A 55 -2.94 -27.85 -9.68
N LEU A 56 -3.39 -28.43 -8.55
CA LEU A 56 -4.70 -29.06 -8.48
C LEU A 56 -5.84 -28.04 -8.59
N LEU A 57 -5.64 -26.84 -8.07
CA LEU A 57 -6.60 -25.75 -8.20
C LEU A 57 -6.78 -25.34 -9.66
N ALA A 58 -5.70 -25.19 -10.41
CA ALA A 58 -5.75 -24.87 -11.84
C ALA A 58 -6.56 -25.92 -12.63
N GLU A 59 -6.49 -27.21 -12.22
CA GLU A 59 -7.25 -28.32 -12.77
C GLU A 59 -8.70 -28.40 -12.25
N GLY A 60 -9.11 -27.47 -11.36
CA GLY A 60 -10.47 -27.42 -10.80
C GLY A 60 -10.70 -28.28 -9.56
N SER A 61 -9.63 -28.68 -8.87
CA SER A 61 -9.72 -29.38 -7.60
C SER A 61 -9.09 -28.57 -6.48
N LEU A 62 -9.92 -28.08 -5.54
CA LEU A 62 -9.43 -27.38 -4.35
C LEU A 62 -8.98 -28.39 -3.30
N SER A 63 -7.66 -28.55 -3.17
CA SER A 63 -7.01 -29.41 -2.20
C SER A 63 -6.21 -28.57 -1.22
N ILE A 64 -6.71 -28.46 0.01
CA ILE A 64 -6.07 -27.71 1.11
C ILE A 64 -5.13 -28.65 1.85
N SER A 65 -3.85 -28.31 1.83
CA SER A 65 -2.78 -29.09 2.47
C SER A 65 -2.57 -28.72 3.94
N SER A 66 -2.80 -27.46 4.29
CA SER A 66 -2.78 -27.00 5.68
C SER A 66 -3.79 -25.87 5.89
N LEU A 67 -4.40 -25.84 7.06
CA LEU A 67 -5.37 -24.84 7.47
C LEU A 67 -5.32 -24.69 8.99
N THR A 68 -5.14 -23.47 9.47
CA THR A 68 -5.40 -23.11 10.87
C THR A 68 -6.44 -21.99 10.88
N ALA A 69 -7.57 -22.22 11.53
CA ALA A 69 -8.67 -21.26 11.56
C ALA A 69 -9.45 -21.30 12.87
N VAL A 70 -10.08 -20.19 13.22
CA VAL A 70 -11.12 -20.11 14.25
C VAL A 70 -12.47 -19.90 13.56
N MET A 71 -13.29 -20.95 13.63
CA MET A 71 -14.64 -20.94 13.05
C MET A 71 -15.58 -20.07 13.87
N PRO A 72 -16.68 -19.56 13.27
CA PRO A 72 -17.76 -18.94 14.03
C PRO A 72 -18.20 -19.82 15.21
N GLY A 73 -18.41 -19.22 16.40
CA GLY A 73 -18.61 -19.97 17.63
C GLY A 73 -17.32 -20.32 18.38
N GLY A 74 -16.15 -19.89 17.87
CA GLY A 74 -14.86 -20.01 18.55
C GLY A 74 -14.24 -21.42 18.50
N PHE A 75 -14.59 -22.22 17.49
CA PHE A 75 -13.99 -23.55 17.31
C PHE A 75 -12.64 -23.43 16.61
N LEU A 76 -11.56 -23.73 17.31
CA LEU A 76 -10.24 -23.83 16.70
C LEU A 76 -10.14 -25.12 15.89
N VAL A 77 -9.78 -25.00 14.61
CA VAL A 77 -9.53 -26.10 13.68
C VAL A 77 -8.14 -25.96 13.09
N ASP A 78 -7.45 -27.11 13.02
CA ASP A 78 -6.09 -27.20 12.49
C ASP A 78 -5.96 -28.49 11.66
N VAL A 79 -5.62 -28.34 10.38
CA VAL A 79 -5.40 -29.45 9.44
C VAL A 79 -3.91 -29.45 9.07
N PRO A 80 -3.22 -30.58 9.29
CA PRO A 80 -3.65 -31.91 9.70
C PRO A 80 -3.66 -32.17 11.22
N GLY A 81 -3.76 -31.18 12.08
CA GLY A 81 -3.71 -31.32 13.54
C GLY A 81 -4.96 -31.99 14.15
N ASN A 82 -6.00 -31.20 14.47
CA ASN A 82 -7.22 -31.68 15.15
C ASN A 82 -8.43 -31.85 14.21
N ALA A 83 -8.24 -31.68 12.91
CA ALA A 83 -9.32 -31.76 11.93
C ALA A 83 -8.87 -32.47 10.64
N ALA A 84 -9.83 -33.07 9.95
CA ALA A 84 -9.65 -33.71 8.65
C ALA A 84 -10.51 -33.01 7.60
N LEU A 85 -9.93 -32.77 6.43
CA LEU A 85 -10.57 -32.10 5.30
C LEU A 85 -10.34 -32.90 4.01
N GLN A 86 -11.37 -33.01 3.18
CA GLN A 86 -11.26 -33.64 1.86
C GLN A 86 -11.20 -32.54 0.78
N SER A 87 -10.61 -32.88 -0.37
CA SER A 87 -10.60 -32.02 -1.54
C SER A 87 -12.00 -31.81 -2.10
N PHE A 88 -12.23 -30.66 -2.75
CA PHE A 88 -13.50 -30.27 -3.36
C PHE A 88 -13.32 -29.99 -4.85
N SER A 89 -14.15 -30.61 -5.69
CA SER A 89 -14.12 -30.40 -7.13
C SER A 89 -14.96 -29.18 -7.51
N LEU A 90 -14.31 -28.14 -8.00
CA LEU A 90 -14.95 -26.95 -8.57
C LEU A 90 -15.63 -27.29 -9.89
N GLU A 91 -15.00 -28.15 -10.71
CA GLU A 91 -15.56 -28.61 -11.99
C GLU A 91 -16.90 -29.33 -11.82
N ALA A 92 -17.06 -30.12 -10.76
CA ALA A 92 -18.31 -30.84 -10.51
C ALA A 92 -19.52 -29.94 -10.25
N THR A 93 -19.29 -28.65 -9.96
CA THR A 93 -20.40 -27.68 -9.77
C THR A 93 -21.02 -27.22 -11.08
N GLY A 94 -20.36 -27.39 -12.22
CA GLY A 94 -20.80 -26.94 -13.54
C GLY A 94 -20.92 -25.43 -13.72
N LYS A 95 -20.38 -24.63 -12.76
CA LYS A 95 -20.44 -23.16 -12.77
C LYS A 95 -19.09 -22.58 -13.17
N ALA A 96 -19.08 -21.41 -13.83
CA ALA A 96 -17.86 -20.66 -14.17
C ALA A 96 -17.31 -19.86 -12.98
N GLU A 97 -18.16 -19.58 -11.98
CA GLU A 97 -17.79 -18.93 -10.72
C GLU A 97 -18.42 -19.68 -9.56
N VAL A 98 -17.61 -20.01 -8.55
CA VAL A 98 -18.01 -20.82 -7.40
C VAL A 98 -17.49 -20.17 -6.13
N THR A 99 -18.39 -19.79 -5.24
CA THR A 99 -18.03 -19.43 -3.86
C THR A 99 -17.92 -20.70 -3.03
N VAL A 100 -16.81 -20.89 -2.34
CA VAL A 100 -16.56 -22.06 -1.50
C VAL A 100 -16.68 -21.70 -0.03
N PHE A 101 -17.39 -22.53 0.70
CA PHE A 101 -17.58 -22.45 2.15
C PHE A 101 -16.88 -23.61 2.83
N LEU A 102 -16.31 -23.34 4.00
CA LEU A 102 -15.77 -24.31 4.93
C LEU A 102 -16.80 -24.56 6.03
N HIS A 103 -17.22 -25.80 6.19
CA HIS A 103 -18.17 -26.22 7.21
C HIS A 103 -17.48 -27.10 8.24
N LEU A 104 -17.73 -26.82 9.52
CA LEU A 104 -17.41 -27.72 10.63
C LEU A 104 -18.65 -28.57 10.92
N LEU A 105 -18.55 -29.87 10.73
CA LEU A 105 -19.65 -30.78 10.95
C LEU A 105 -19.72 -31.24 12.41
N ASP A 106 -20.95 -31.61 12.85
CA ASP A 106 -21.22 -32.26 14.13
C ASP A 106 -20.85 -33.75 14.09
N GLU A 107 -19.79 -34.07 13.36
CA GLU A 107 -19.26 -35.41 13.24
C GLU A 107 -17.78 -35.38 13.65
N THR A 108 -17.40 -36.41 14.42
CA THR A 108 -16.00 -36.62 14.79
C THR A 108 -15.58 -38.04 14.38
N ARG A 109 -14.33 -38.19 14.01
CA ARG A 109 -13.72 -39.47 13.69
C ARG A 109 -12.70 -39.83 14.77
N GLY A 110 -12.76 -41.03 15.32
CA GLY A 110 -11.73 -41.56 16.23
C GLY A 110 -10.45 -41.92 15.47
N THR A 111 -9.31 -41.74 16.11
CA THR A 111 -8.00 -42.25 15.62
C THR A 111 -7.74 -43.63 16.16
N GLU A 112 -8.58 -44.60 15.85
CA GLU A 112 -8.46 -45.95 16.38
C GLU A 112 -7.12 -46.58 15.99
N GLY A 113 -6.30 -46.92 17.01
CA GLY A 113 -5.06 -47.69 16.85
C GLY A 113 -3.85 -46.95 16.26
N VAL A 114 -3.99 -45.66 15.90
CA VAL A 114 -2.89 -44.83 15.39
C VAL A 114 -2.73 -43.59 16.27
N PRO A 115 -1.56 -43.37 16.91
CA PRO A 115 -1.33 -42.15 17.67
C PRO A 115 -1.31 -40.95 16.71
N LEU A 116 -2.00 -39.89 17.11
CA LEU A 116 -2.01 -38.64 16.32
C LEU A 116 -0.69 -37.88 16.46
N TYR A 117 -0.05 -37.98 17.61
CA TYR A 117 1.23 -37.37 17.93
C TYR A 117 2.32 -38.40 18.12
N ALA A 118 3.53 -38.13 17.64
CA ALA A 118 4.65 -39.10 17.64
C ALA A 118 5.13 -39.53 19.05
N ASP A 119 4.90 -38.70 20.06
CA ASP A 119 5.28 -38.91 21.46
C ASP A 119 4.13 -39.45 22.30
N GLU A 120 3.01 -39.81 21.70
CA GLU A 120 1.80 -40.23 22.39
C GLU A 120 1.72 -41.78 22.49
N PRO A 121 1.27 -42.34 23.66
CA PRO A 121 0.99 -43.77 23.77
C PRO A 121 -0.11 -44.21 22.78
N PRO A 122 0.02 -45.39 22.14
CA PRO A 122 -0.90 -45.83 21.07
C PRO A 122 -2.32 -46.14 21.54
N ASN A 123 -2.58 -46.12 22.83
CA ASN A 123 -3.86 -46.46 23.43
C ASN A 123 -4.71 -45.26 23.87
N VAL A 124 -4.35 -44.06 23.46
CA VAL A 124 -5.16 -42.84 23.68
C VAL A 124 -5.86 -42.43 22.39
N PRO A 125 -7.13 -42.85 22.16
CA PRO A 125 -7.86 -42.45 20.96
C PRO A 125 -8.18 -40.94 21.01
N ARG A 126 -7.89 -40.24 19.93
CA ARG A 126 -8.20 -38.84 19.78
C ARG A 126 -9.43 -38.65 18.86
N LEU A 127 -10.16 -37.55 19.04
CA LEU A 127 -11.28 -37.19 18.18
C LEU A 127 -10.80 -36.14 17.19
N LEU A 128 -10.89 -36.46 15.89
CA LEU A 128 -10.68 -35.50 14.81
C LEU A 128 -12.01 -34.87 14.42
N ARG A 129 -12.04 -33.55 14.30
CA ARG A 129 -13.18 -32.81 13.73
C ARG A 129 -13.27 -33.07 12.26
N ARG A 130 -14.48 -33.17 11.72
CA ARG A 130 -14.71 -33.31 10.30
C ARG A 130 -15.00 -31.95 9.69
N LEU A 131 -14.21 -31.54 8.71
CA LEU A 131 -14.44 -30.37 7.90
C LEU A 131 -14.91 -30.78 6.51
N GLN A 132 -15.74 -29.95 5.90
CA GLN A 132 -16.24 -30.14 4.54
C GLN A 132 -16.17 -28.84 3.78
N LEU A 133 -15.71 -28.91 2.52
CA LEU A 133 -15.84 -27.82 1.54
C LEU A 133 -17.11 -28.02 0.75
N SER A 134 -17.80 -26.93 0.43
CA SER A 134 -19.03 -26.96 -0.34
C SER A 134 -19.25 -25.63 -1.08
N SER A 135 -20.02 -25.64 -2.14
CA SER A 135 -20.53 -24.42 -2.80
C SER A 135 -21.82 -23.88 -2.20
N GLU A 136 -22.34 -24.53 -1.15
CA GLU A 136 -23.56 -24.14 -0.47
C GLU A 136 -23.24 -23.44 0.84
N GLN A 137 -23.96 -22.36 1.13
CA GLN A 137 -23.77 -21.55 2.36
C GLN A 137 -24.14 -22.35 3.62
N ALA A 138 -25.07 -23.28 3.53
CA ALA A 138 -25.51 -24.13 4.61
C ALA A 138 -25.56 -25.59 4.17
N VAL A 139 -25.04 -26.48 5.01
CA VAL A 139 -25.11 -27.92 4.84
C VAL A 139 -25.69 -28.56 6.10
N ASP A 140 -26.31 -29.72 5.93
CA ASP A 140 -26.89 -30.47 7.05
C ASP A 140 -25.80 -30.80 8.09
N ARG A 141 -26.17 -30.73 9.35
CA ARG A 141 -25.28 -31.01 10.50
C ARG A 141 -24.05 -30.11 10.61
N ALA A 142 -24.01 -28.97 9.94
CA ALA A 142 -22.96 -28.01 10.16
C ALA A 142 -23.15 -27.29 11.52
N LEU A 143 -22.16 -27.40 12.40
CA LEU A 143 -22.06 -26.61 13.62
C LEU A 143 -21.69 -25.16 13.34
N SER A 144 -20.91 -24.95 12.29
CA SER A 144 -20.37 -23.64 11.91
C SER A 144 -19.94 -23.64 10.47
N SER A 145 -20.07 -22.47 9.82
CA SER A 145 -19.68 -22.27 8.42
C SER A 145 -18.89 -20.97 8.27
N LEU A 146 -17.88 -21.00 7.43
CA LEU A 146 -17.04 -19.86 7.09
C LEU A 146 -16.93 -19.76 5.57
N GLU A 147 -17.22 -18.60 5.00
CA GLU A 147 -16.96 -18.34 3.59
C GLU A 147 -15.45 -18.24 3.37
N LEU A 148 -14.88 -19.04 2.46
CA LEU A 148 -13.46 -18.99 2.14
C LEU A 148 -13.19 -17.94 1.07
N VAL A 149 -13.56 -18.26 -0.18
CA VAL A 149 -13.28 -17.39 -1.32
C VAL A 149 -14.12 -17.84 -2.52
N SER A 150 -14.32 -16.92 -3.46
CA SER A 150 -14.87 -17.26 -4.76
C SER A 150 -13.75 -17.62 -5.74
N PHE A 151 -13.97 -18.66 -6.53
CA PHE A 151 -13.08 -19.07 -7.61
C PHE A 151 -13.76 -18.83 -8.95
N THR A 152 -13.00 -18.39 -9.94
CA THR A 152 -13.48 -18.18 -11.31
C THR A 152 -12.66 -18.99 -12.30
N LYS A 153 -13.34 -19.56 -13.29
CA LYS A 153 -12.73 -20.28 -14.39
C LYS A 153 -12.37 -19.30 -15.51
N LYS A 154 -11.09 -19.20 -15.85
CA LYS A 154 -10.60 -18.38 -16.96
C LYS A 154 -10.95 -18.99 -18.32
N LEU A 155 -10.86 -18.20 -19.38
CA LEU A 155 -11.09 -18.64 -20.77
C LEU A 155 -10.19 -19.81 -21.18
N GLU A 156 -8.99 -19.90 -20.59
CA GLU A 156 -8.02 -20.97 -20.80
C GLU A 156 -8.36 -22.28 -20.05
N GLY A 157 -9.43 -22.28 -19.26
CA GLY A 157 -9.91 -23.43 -18.50
C GLY A 157 -9.36 -23.51 -17.07
N GLU A 158 -8.38 -22.70 -16.71
CA GLU A 158 -7.78 -22.68 -15.37
C GLU A 158 -8.70 -22.02 -14.34
N TRP A 159 -8.72 -22.57 -13.13
CA TRP A 159 -9.39 -21.97 -11.98
C TRP A 159 -8.45 -21.11 -11.17
N ARG A 160 -8.94 -19.92 -10.80
CA ARG A 160 -8.18 -19.00 -9.94
C ARG A 160 -9.10 -18.34 -8.90
N PRO A 161 -8.56 -17.99 -7.70
CA PRO A 161 -9.32 -17.23 -6.72
C PRO A 161 -9.62 -15.82 -7.25
N VAL A 162 -10.75 -15.27 -6.84
CA VAL A 162 -11.10 -13.86 -7.10
C VAL A 162 -10.26 -12.99 -6.18
N SER A 163 -9.30 -12.25 -6.75
CA SER A 163 -8.21 -11.59 -6.02
C SER A 163 -8.63 -10.51 -5.02
N ARG A 164 -9.79 -9.90 -5.19
CA ARG A 164 -10.23 -8.78 -4.33
C ARG A 164 -11.11 -9.21 -3.15
N LYS A 165 -11.71 -10.39 -3.21
CA LYS A 165 -12.52 -10.91 -2.12
C LYS A 165 -11.66 -11.74 -1.18
N VAL A 166 -11.56 -11.30 0.05
CA VAL A 166 -10.70 -11.93 1.06
C VAL A 166 -11.58 -12.40 2.21
N PRO A 167 -11.47 -13.68 2.61
CA PRO A 167 -12.22 -14.19 3.75
C PRO A 167 -11.80 -13.50 5.05
N PRO A 168 -12.55 -13.68 6.15
CA PRO A 168 -12.10 -13.27 7.47
C PRO A 168 -10.73 -13.88 7.77
N LEU A 169 -9.75 -13.02 8.08
CA LEU A 169 -8.38 -13.42 8.41
C LEU A 169 -8.05 -13.02 9.85
N LEU A 170 -7.29 -13.86 10.53
CA LEU A 170 -6.67 -13.53 11.81
C LEU A 170 -5.25 -13.00 11.65
N LEU A 171 -4.56 -13.39 10.58
CA LEU A 171 -3.20 -12.97 10.26
C LEU A 171 -3.13 -12.57 8.78
N VAL A 172 -2.40 -11.50 8.48
CA VAL A 172 -2.14 -11.05 7.09
C VAL A 172 -1.23 -12.05 6.35
N GLY A 173 -0.40 -12.79 7.07
CA GLY A 173 0.70 -13.62 6.58
C GLY A 173 0.28 -14.89 5.87
N PRO A 174 0.52 -16.08 6.37
CA PRO A 174 0.67 -17.31 5.58
C PRO A 174 -0.65 -17.78 4.97
N ASN A 175 -1.12 -17.06 3.96
CA ASN A 175 -2.30 -17.38 3.17
C ASN A 175 -2.15 -16.80 1.74
N PRO A 176 -2.86 -17.36 0.74
CA PRO A 176 -2.73 -16.94 -0.65
C PRO A 176 -3.54 -15.67 -1.01
N PHE A 177 -4.43 -15.22 -0.13
CA PHE A 177 -5.46 -14.21 -0.48
C PHE A 177 -4.93 -12.79 -0.67
N LEU A 178 -3.84 -12.44 0.01
CA LEU A 178 -3.29 -11.07 0.02
C LEU A 178 -1.99 -10.94 -0.78
N ASN A 179 -1.51 -11.98 -1.46
CA ASN A 179 -0.23 -11.96 -2.16
C ASN A 179 -0.15 -10.85 -3.22
N GLU A 180 -1.20 -10.66 -4.01
CA GLU A 180 -1.27 -9.60 -5.04
C GLU A 180 -1.21 -8.21 -4.39
N LEU A 181 -2.04 -7.97 -3.37
CA LEU A 181 -2.06 -6.71 -2.62
C LEU A 181 -0.70 -6.39 -1.98
N LEU A 182 -0.06 -7.38 -1.37
CA LEU A 182 1.24 -7.21 -0.74
C LEU A 182 2.34 -6.91 -1.78
N SER A 183 2.27 -7.54 -2.95
CA SER A 183 3.20 -7.26 -4.06
C SER A 183 3.01 -5.85 -4.62
N GLU A 184 1.76 -5.39 -4.80
CA GLU A 184 1.49 -4.01 -5.21
C GLU A 184 1.95 -2.99 -4.16
N LEU A 185 1.77 -3.30 -2.87
CA LEU A 185 2.26 -2.45 -1.78
C LEU A 185 3.78 -2.33 -1.83
N ASP A 186 4.51 -3.45 -2.00
CA ASP A 186 5.97 -3.43 -2.07
C ASP A 186 6.44 -2.52 -3.22
N ALA A 187 5.83 -2.61 -4.41
CA ALA A 187 6.13 -1.74 -5.55
C ALA A 187 5.82 -0.26 -5.27
N LEU A 188 4.69 0.02 -4.60
CA LEU A 188 4.32 1.37 -4.19
C LEU A 188 5.31 1.96 -3.18
N LEU A 189 5.73 1.17 -2.17
CA LEU A 189 6.69 1.60 -1.15
C LEU A 189 8.07 1.92 -1.75
N GLU A 190 8.55 1.11 -2.69
CA GLU A 190 9.81 1.38 -3.40
C GLU A 190 9.72 2.69 -4.21
N LYS A 191 8.63 2.90 -4.93
CA LYS A 191 8.39 4.14 -5.68
C LYS A 191 8.34 5.35 -4.74
N ALA A 192 7.55 5.28 -3.67
CA ALA A 192 7.42 6.35 -2.69
C ALA A 192 8.76 6.66 -2.01
N HIS A 193 9.51 5.61 -1.62
CA HIS A 193 10.84 5.75 -1.05
C HIS A 193 11.80 6.48 -1.99
N GLY A 194 11.84 6.11 -3.27
CA GLY A 194 12.70 6.76 -4.27
C GLY A 194 12.36 8.26 -4.43
N GLN A 195 11.08 8.60 -4.57
CA GLN A 195 10.62 9.98 -4.70
C GLN A 195 10.95 10.83 -3.47
N LEU A 196 10.64 10.32 -2.27
CA LEU A 196 10.91 11.01 -1.01
C LEU A 196 12.41 11.17 -0.77
N ARG A 197 13.23 10.16 -1.10
CA ARG A 197 14.69 10.23 -0.99
C ARG A 197 15.26 11.36 -1.85
N THR A 198 14.85 11.45 -3.11
CA THR A 198 15.29 12.51 -4.02
C THR A 198 14.93 13.87 -3.45
N LEU A 199 13.72 14.06 -2.96
CA LEU A 199 13.27 15.31 -2.37
C LEU A 199 14.04 15.66 -1.07
N LEU A 200 14.31 14.68 -0.20
CA LEU A 200 15.03 14.89 1.07
C LEU A 200 16.52 15.20 0.86
N LEU A 201 17.10 14.78 -0.28
CA LEU A 201 18.46 15.15 -0.68
C LEU A 201 18.51 16.54 -1.34
N ASP A 202 17.37 17.05 -1.81
CA ASP A 202 17.26 18.39 -2.33
C ASP A 202 17.12 19.39 -1.17
N SER A 203 18.25 19.98 -0.76
CA SER A 203 18.34 20.89 0.41
C SER A 203 17.61 22.23 0.23
N TYR A 204 16.83 22.41 -0.82
CA TYR A 204 16.24 23.70 -1.25
C TYR A 204 14.73 23.79 -1.05
N GLN A 205 14.12 22.74 -0.52
CA GLN A 205 12.68 22.72 -0.25
C GLN A 205 12.37 23.53 1.03
N ARG A 206 11.15 24.05 1.11
CA ARG A 206 10.67 24.70 2.34
C ARG A 206 10.76 23.74 3.52
N THR A 207 11.10 24.26 4.69
CA THR A 207 11.24 23.47 5.93
C THR A 207 9.99 22.65 6.23
N GLU A 208 8.79 23.19 6.00
CA GLU A 208 7.52 22.51 6.19
C GLU A 208 7.36 21.29 5.28
N ARG A 209 7.69 21.44 3.99
CA ARG A 209 7.64 20.34 3.03
C ARG A 209 8.66 19.24 3.35
N LEU A 210 9.82 19.61 3.82
CA LEU A 210 10.82 18.64 4.31
C LEU A 210 10.33 17.91 5.57
N ALA A 211 9.62 18.60 6.46
CA ALA A 211 9.05 17.99 7.66
C ALA A 211 7.98 16.94 7.31
N THR A 212 7.04 17.27 6.42
CA THR A 212 6.01 16.32 5.94
C THR A 212 6.64 15.17 5.18
N ALA A 213 7.61 15.42 4.29
CA ALA A 213 8.34 14.37 3.58
C ALA A 213 9.07 13.40 4.52
N ARG A 214 9.69 13.91 5.61
CA ARG A 214 10.33 13.06 6.64
C ARG A 214 9.33 12.18 7.38
N ARG A 215 8.15 12.72 7.71
CA ARG A 215 7.07 11.95 8.35
C ARG A 215 6.55 10.86 7.42
N THR A 216 6.29 11.20 6.16
CA THR A 216 5.86 10.21 5.15
C THR A 216 6.94 9.15 4.92
N MET A 217 8.23 9.53 4.86
CA MET A 217 9.33 8.58 4.79
C MET A 217 9.37 7.63 5.99
N LEU A 218 9.06 8.12 7.18
CA LEU A 218 8.99 7.28 8.39
C LEU A 218 7.89 6.21 8.25
N GLU A 219 6.71 6.57 7.72
CA GLU A 219 5.63 5.60 7.49
C GLU A 219 6.00 4.59 6.39
N VAL A 220 6.67 5.02 5.30
CA VAL A 220 7.23 4.10 4.31
C VAL A 220 8.16 3.08 4.97
N ARG A 221 9.10 3.52 5.81
CA ARG A 221 10.02 2.63 6.51
C ARG A 221 9.33 1.70 7.51
N ARG A 222 8.29 2.17 8.20
CA ARG A 222 7.48 1.34 9.10
C ARG A 222 6.75 0.23 8.34
N LEU A 223 6.16 0.54 7.18
CA LEU A 223 5.51 -0.46 6.35
C LEU A 223 6.52 -1.45 5.74
N GLN A 224 7.70 -0.99 5.31
CA GLN A 224 8.78 -1.88 4.86
C GLN A 224 9.25 -2.82 5.98
N ALA A 225 9.41 -2.32 7.21
CA ALA A 225 9.75 -3.15 8.36
C ALA A 225 8.65 -4.17 8.67
N LEU A 226 7.37 -3.75 8.67
CA LEU A 226 6.23 -4.64 8.84
C LEU A 226 6.20 -5.75 7.78
N ARG A 227 6.53 -5.42 6.52
CA ARG A 227 6.65 -6.43 5.44
C ARG A 227 7.80 -7.40 5.70
N ALA A 228 8.94 -6.92 6.17
CA ALA A 228 10.08 -7.78 6.56
C ALA A 228 9.72 -8.73 7.72
N ASP A 229 8.98 -8.23 8.72
CA ASP A 229 8.46 -9.04 9.83
C ASP A 229 7.53 -10.15 9.31
N MET A 230 6.62 -9.84 8.39
CA MET A 230 5.74 -10.84 7.76
C MET A 230 6.53 -11.94 7.04
N LEU A 231 7.59 -11.58 6.31
CA LEU A 231 8.47 -12.55 5.63
C LEU A 231 9.25 -13.41 6.64
N SER A 232 9.47 -12.91 7.85
CA SER A 232 10.09 -13.64 8.96
C SER A 232 9.09 -14.47 9.79
N GLY A 233 7.80 -14.50 9.38
CA GLY A 233 6.75 -15.26 10.05
C GLY A 233 6.00 -14.50 11.15
N ILE A 234 6.28 -13.22 11.36
CA ILE A 234 5.58 -12.36 12.33
C ILE A 234 4.51 -11.55 11.59
N SER A 235 3.27 -12.02 11.64
CA SER A 235 2.16 -11.42 10.90
C SER A 235 1.19 -10.69 11.80
N PRO A 236 0.79 -9.44 11.44
CA PRO A 236 -0.19 -8.69 12.19
C PRO A 236 -1.61 -9.20 11.92
N HIS A 237 -2.54 -8.86 12.82
CA HIS A 237 -3.97 -8.95 12.52
C HIS A 237 -4.33 -7.99 11.37
N PRO A 238 -5.26 -8.35 10.44
CA PRO A 238 -5.63 -7.50 9.30
C PRO A 238 -6.07 -6.09 9.66
N TYR A 239 -6.69 -5.90 10.81
CA TYR A 239 -7.04 -4.56 11.30
C TYR A 239 -5.81 -3.69 11.55
N ASN A 240 -4.76 -4.23 12.13
CA ASN A 240 -3.52 -3.48 12.39
C ASN A 240 -2.82 -3.10 11.08
N PHE A 241 -2.88 -3.99 10.10
CA PHE A 241 -2.36 -3.71 8.75
C PHE A 241 -3.20 -2.64 8.03
N PHE A 242 -4.54 -2.75 8.12
CA PHE A 242 -5.47 -1.72 7.62
C PHE A 242 -5.19 -0.34 8.24
N ASP A 243 -4.97 -0.28 9.56
CA ASP A 243 -4.63 0.97 10.26
C ASP A 243 -3.29 1.54 9.82
N ALA A 244 -2.30 0.69 9.54
CA ALA A 244 -1.00 1.13 9.03
C ALA A 244 -1.14 1.77 7.63
N LEU A 245 -1.93 1.18 6.72
CA LEU A 245 -2.21 1.77 5.39
C LEU A 245 -2.97 3.08 5.52
N ARG A 246 -3.96 3.15 6.40
CA ARG A 246 -4.72 4.37 6.69
C ARG A 246 -3.81 5.50 7.16
N ARG A 247 -2.92 5.25 8.10
CA ARG A 247 -1.94 6.25 8.59
C ARG A 247 -1.00 6.70 7.49
N PHE A 248 -0.49 5.78 6.71
CA PHE A 248 0.36 6.11 5.57
C PHE A 248 -0.35 7.01 4.57
N TYR A 249 -1.61 6.73 4.22
CA TYR A 249 -2.40 7.59 3.33
C TYR A 249 -2.54 9.02 3.85
N PHE A 250 -2.84 9.20 5.14
CA PHE A 250 -2.96 10.55 5.71
C PHE A 250 -1.63 11.32 5.69
N GLU A 251 -0.50 10.65 5.96
CA GLU A 251 0.81 11.30 5.83
C GLU A 251 1.14 11.64 4.38
N VAL A 252 0.74 10.82 3.43
CA VAL A 252 0.85 11.10 1.98
C VAL A 252 0.01 12.32 1.60
N CYS A 253 -1.23 12.43 2.11
CA CYS A 253 -2.06 13.62 1.88
C CYS A 253 -1.39 14.89 2.42
N CYS A 254 -0.83 14.84 3.65
CA CYS A 254 -0.09 15.97 4.21
C CYS A 254 1.13 16.35 3.37
N TYR A 255 1.86 15.36 2.84
CA TYR A 255 3.05 15.58 2.01
C TYR A 255 2.71 16.18 0.64
N LEU A 256 1.63 15.72 0.03
CA LEU A 256 1.19 16.17 -1.30
C LEU A 256 0.23 17.36 -1.26
N GLU A 257 -0.08 17.88 -0.06
CA GLU A 257 -1.05 18.96 0.15
C GLU A 257 -2.42 18.63 -0.45
N LEU A 258 -2.84 17.37 -0.36
CA LEU A 258 -4.13 16.88 -0.84
C LEU A 258 -5.15 16.86 0.29
N GLU A 259 -6.37 17.25 -0.02
CA GLU A 259 -7.49 16.99 0.88
C GLU A 259 -7.83 15.49 0.84
N PRO A 260 -7.89 14.81 2.00
CA PRO A 260 -8.31 13.42 2.05
C PRO A 260 -9.69 13.25 1.40
N GLY A 261 -9.85 12.22 0.55
CA GLY A 261 -11.10 11.94 -0.15
C GLY A 261 -12.30 11.81 0.79
N GLY A 262 -13.50 12.21 0.34
CA GLY A 262 -14.70 12.28 1.18
C GLY A 262 -15.18 10.93 1.73
N GLU A 263 -15.04 9.84 0.97
CA GLU A 263 -15.45 8.51 1.41
C GLU A 263 -14.21 7.64 1.70
N MET A 264 -14.01 7.37 3.00
CA MET A 264 -12.88 6.61 3.49
C MET A 264 -13.19 5.12 3.56
N PRO A 265 -12.26 4.23 3.12
CA PRO A 265 -12.42 2.79 3.31
C PRO A 265 -12.65 2.46 4.79
N ARG A 266 -13.61 1.58 5.04
CA ARG A 266 -13.91 1.07 6.39
C ARG A 266 -13.43 -0.35 6.53
N TYR A 267 -12.93 -0.68 7.70
CA TYR A 267 -12.59 -2.07 8.01
C TYR A 267 -13.85 -2.90 8.21
N ARG A 268 -13.94 -3.98 7.48
CA ARG A 268 -14.94 -5.04 7.65
C ARG A 268 -14.21 -6.35 7.80
N HIS A 269 -14.45 -7.04 8.89
CA HIS A 269 -13.75 -8.28 9.17
C HIS A 269 -14.24 -9.45 8.32
N ASP A 270 -15.50 -9.41 7.91
CA ASP A 270 -16.12 -10.38 6.98
C ASP A 270 -15.59 -10.26 5.54
N ASP A 271 -15.03 -9.11 5.19
CA ASP A 271 -14.34 -8.85 3.93
C ASP A 271 -13.25 -7.78 4.14
N PRO A 272 -12.09 -8.14 4.73
CA PRO A 272 -11.00 -7.21 4.94
C PRO A 272 -10.38 -6.74 3.62
N GLY A 273 -10.52 -7.53 2.54
CA GLY A 273 -10.02 -7.21 1.20
C GLY A 273 -10.56 -5.89 0.67
N ALA A 274 -11.87 -5.68 0.76
CA ALA A 274 -12.50 -4.44 0.26
C ALA A 274 -11.87 -3.18 0.90
N GLY A 275 -11.64 -3.19 2.21
CA GLY A 275 -11.01 -2.07 2.91
C GLY A 275 -9.53 -1.88 2.57
N LEU A 276 -8.78 -2.97 2.49
CA LEU A 276 -7.35 -2.94 2.16
C LEU A 276 -7.11 -2.46 0.73
N TRP A 277 -7.85 -2.99 -0.25
CA TRP A 277 -7.79 -2.55 -1.65
C TRP A 277 -8.24 -1.10 -1.81
N GLY A 278 -9.24 -0.67 -1.04
CA GLY A 278 -9.66 0.73 -1.02
C GLY A 278 -8.53 1.69 -0.65
N TRP A 279 -7.73 1.37 0.37
CA TRP A 279 -6.54 2.16 0.72
C TRP A 279 -5.47 2.09 -0.35
N MET A 280 -5.21 0.92 -0.95
CA MET A 280 -4.26 0.78 -2.04
C MET A 280 -4.64 1.62 -3.26
N GLU A 281 -5.92 1.67 -3.62
CA GLU A 281 -6.42 2.50 -4.72
C GLU A 281 -6.22 4.01 -4.45
N LEU A 282 -6.49 4.47 -3.23
CA LEU A 282 -6.25 5.86 -2.83
C LEU A 282 -4.76 6.21 -2.85
N LEU A 283 -3.90 5.34 -2.32
CA LEU A 283 -2.44 5.50 -2.33
C LEU A 283 -1.89 5.51 -3.76
N ASN A 284 -2.30 4.55 -4.60
CA ASN A 284 -1.90 4.49 -6.00
C ASN A 284 -2.33 5.74 -6.76
N ARG A 285 -3.53 6.28 -6.50
CA ARG A 285 -4.00 7.53 -7.09
C ARG A 285 -3.14 8.71 -6.66
N ALA A 286 -2.80 8.80 -5.36
CA ALA A 286 -1.98 9.87 -4.83
C ALA A 286 -0.55 9.88 -5.41
N PHE A 287 0.01 8.70 -5.69
CA PHE A 287 1.34 8.56 -6.29
C PHE A 287 1.33 8.44 -7.83
N ARG A 288 0.18 8.64 -8.49
CA ARG A 288 0.16 8.71 -9.96
C ARG A 288 0.98 9.90 -10.44
N PRO A 289 1.79 9.73 -11.52
CA PRO A 289 2.63 10.81 -12.02
C PRO A 289 1.84 11.93 -12.73
N GLU A 290 0.51 11.92 -12.66
CA GLU A 290 -0.30 12.74 -13.54
C GLU A 290 -0.25 14.25 -13.27
N ASP A 291 0.27 14.74 -12.13
CA ASP A 291 0.28 16.17 -11.86
C ASP A 291 1.48 16.75 -11.09
N THR A 292 2.50 15.99 -10.77
CA THR A 292 3.80 16.60 -10.54
C THR A 292 4.48 16.90 -11.88
N ARG A 293 3.84 17.64 -12.76
CA ARG A 293 4.57 18.37 -13.78
C ARG A 293 5.53 19.24 -13.01
N LEU A 294 6.80 18.83 -13.03
CA LEU A 294 7.86 19.72 -12.63
C LEU A 294 7.60 21.04 -13.36
N THR A 295 7.08 22.01 -12.64
CA THR A 295 6.80 23.34 -13.22
C THR A 295 8.10 24.12 -13.44
N TYR A 296 9.25 23.43 -13.32
CA TYR A 296 10.56 23.99 -13.59
C TYR A 296 11.47 22.98 -14.29
N THR A 297 12.36 23.50 -15.16
CA THR A 297 13.39 22.72 -15.87
C THR A 297 14.75 23.39 -15.67
N PRO A 298 15.82 22.65 -15.33
CA PRO A 298 17.15 23.21 -15.14
C PRO A 298 17.79 23.63 -16.46
N PHE A 299 18.59 24.70 -16.42
CA PHE A 299 19.53 25.04 -17.48
C PHE A 299 20.81 24.21 -17.27
N GLU A 300 21.35 23.70 -18.34
CA GLU A 300 22.69 23.07 -18.34
C GLU A 300 23.76 24.14 -18.60
N CYS A 301 24.84 24.09 -17.80
CA CYS A 301 25.99 24.97 -18.04
C CYS A 301 26.98 24.25 -19.00
N LYS A 302 27.06 24.74 -20.26
CA LYS A 302 27.94 24.21 -21.31
C LYS A 302 28.75 25.34 -21.92
N GLU A 303 30.06 25.17 -22.01
CA GLU A 303 30.97 26.11 -22.68
C GLU A 303 30.82 27.58 -22.27
N GLY A 304 30.59 27.87 -21.00
CA GLY A 304 30.38 29.19 -20.47
C GLY A 304 29.03 29.82 -20.80
N GLN A 305 28.04 28.98 -21.13
CA GLN A 305 26.65 29.38 -21.36
C GLN A 305 25.72 28.49 -20.52
N PHE A 306 24.66 29.10 -20.02
CA PHE A 306 23.49 28.38 -19.56
C PHE A 306 22.57 28.09 -20.73
N VAL A 307 22.26 26.84 -21.00
CA VAL A 307 21.43 26.42 -22.14
C VAL A 307 20.27 25.55 -21.62
N LEU A 308 19.08 25.84 -22.05
CA LEU A 308 17.90 25.02 -21.82
C LEU A 308 17.35 24.57 -23.19
N THR A 309 17.42 23.28 -23.43
CA THR A 309 16.91 22.60 -24.61
C THR A 309 16.55 21.15 -24.26
N PRO A 310 15.34 20.64 -24.55
CA PRO A 310 14.19 21.36 -25.14
C PRO A 310 13.47 22.29 -24.16
N LEU A 311 12.71 23.27 -24.72
CA LEU A 311 11.76 24.01 -23.89
C LEU A 311 10.63 23.11 -23.42
N PRO A 312 10.10 23.34 -22.19
CA PRO A 312 8.92 22.62 -21.73
C PRO A 312 7.72 22.89 -22.65
N ALA A 313 6.91 21.85 -22.89
CA ALA A 313 5.69 21.97 -23.64
C ALA A 313 4.68 22.83 -22.87
N LEU A 314 4.52 24.09 -23.26
CA LEU A 314 3.49 24.97 -22.72
C LEU A 314 2.15 24.69 -23.43
N GLU A 315 1.07 24.60 -22.66
CA GLU A 315 -0.26 24.36 -23.21
C GLU A 315 -0.69 25.49 -24.11
N GLN A 316 -1.05 25.16 -25.34
CA GLN A 316 -1.55 26.16 -26.29
C GLN A 316 -2.90 26.73 -25.82
N GLY A 317 -3.02 28.05 -25.82
CA GLY A 317 -4.26 28.74 -25.42
C GLY A 317 -4.40 29.06 -23.93
N VAL A 318 -3.45 28.66 -23.07
CA VAL A 318 -3.41 29.05 -21.67
C VAL A 318 -2.36 30.12 -21.45
N GLN A 319 -2.74 31.23 -20.82
CA GLN A 319 -1.77 32.25 -20.40
C GLN A 319 -0.86 31.64 -19.33
N SER A 320 0.42 31.48 -19.68
CA SER A 320 1.42 30.98 -18.77
C SER A 320 2.36 32.10 -18.33
N GLU A 321 2.60 32.21 -17.05
CA GLU A 321 3.66 33.05 -16.51
C GLU A 321 4.94 32.24 -16.41
N LEU A 322 6.04 32.81 -16.92
CA LEU A 322 7.36 32.19 -16.90
C LEU A 322 8.31 33.00 -16.02
N TYR A 323 9.11 32.27 -15.24
CA TYR A 323 10.10 32.86 -14.36
C TYR A 323 11.43 32.13 -14.52
N LEU A 324 12.55 32.88 -14.48
CA LEU A 324 13.84 32.29 -14.19
C LEU A 324 14.05 32.28 -12.67
N LEU A 325 14.42 31.13 -12.18
CA LEU A 325 14.83 30.92 -10.81
C LEU A 325 16.36 30.83 -10.80
N VAL A 326 17.01 31.74 -10.12
CA VAL A 326 18.46 31.76 -10.02
C VAL A 326 18.84 31.51 -8.55
N ARG A 327 19.62 30.49 -8.32
CA ARG A 327 20.04 30.05 -7.03
C ARG A 327 21.54 30.31 -6.84
N SER A 328 21.89 31.02 -5.79
CA SER A 328 23.29 31.19 -5.39
C SER A 328 23.81 29.97 -4.63
N ALA A 329 25.07 29.64 -4.84
CA ALA A 329 25.80 28.70 -3.97
C ALA A 329 26.06 29.31 -2.57
N ASP A 330 26.16 30.65 -2.48
CA ASP A 330 26.32 31.38 -1.24
C ASP A 330 25.08 32.23 -0.94
N PRO A 331 24.28 31.88 0.09
CA PRO A 331 23.09 32.64 0.46
C PRO A 331 23.34 34.08 0.85
N SER A 332 24.57 34.42 1.23
CA SER A 332 24.95 35.79 1.62
C SER A 332 25.14 36.74 0.42
N GLN A 333 25.28 36.18 -0.80
CA GLN A 333 25.43 36.94 -2.03
C GLN A 333 24.31 36.63 -3.02
N PRO A 334 23.26 37.46 -3.09
CA PRO A 334 22.18 37.24 -4.05
C PRO A 334 22.73 37.32 -5.48
N PRO A 335 22.39 36.34 -6.33
CA PRO A 335 22.89 36.32 -7.70
C PRO A 335 22.28 37.48 -8.48
N SER A 336 23.10 38.16 -9.32
CA SER A 336 22.64 39.26 -10.16
C SER A 336 22.55 38.83 -11.61
N MET A 337 21.41 39.08 -12.21
CA MET A 337 21.15 38.94 -13.66
C MET A 337 21.40 40.26 -14.43
N GLU A 338 22.02 41.25 -13.80
CA GLU A 338 22.31 42.52 -14.44
C GLU A 338 23.25 42.36 -15.63
N GLY A 339 22.91 42.94 -16.75
CA GLY A 339 23.66 42.83 -18.00
C GLY A 339 23.52 41.48 -18.74
N VAL A 340 22.83 40.50 -18.19
CA VAL A 340 22.54 39.23 -18.86
C VAL A 340 21.60 39.47 -20.06
N LYS A 341 21.92 38.84 -21.20
CA LYS A 341 21.09 38.80 -22.40
C LYS A 341 20.57 37.40 -22.60
N LEU A 342 19.25 37.20 -22.46
CA LEU A 342 18.58 35.94 -22.67
C LEU A 342 18.01 35.88 -24.08
N ALA A 343 18.31 34.81 -24.84
CA ALA A 343 17.84 34.67 -26.22
C ALA A 343 17.72 33.18 -26.59
N SER A 344 17.22 32.90 -27.80
CA SER A 344 17.34 31.55 -28.35
C SER A 344 18.81 31.21 -28.63
N PRO A 345 19.20 29.92 -28.56
CA PRO A 345 20.60 29.48 -28.75
C PRO A 345 21.20 30.00 -30.10
N SER A 346 20.44 29.95 -31.18
CA SER A 346 20.89 30.40 -32.49
C SER A 346 21.10 31.92 -32.58
N ARG A 347 20.31 32.72 -31.87
CA ARG A 347 20.35 34.19 -31.91
C ARG A 347 21.25 34.80 -30.82
N LEU A 348 21.62 34.07 -29.80
CA LEU A 348 22.39 34.57 -28.65
C LEU A 348 23.68 35.33 -29.07
N PRO A 349 24.51 34.82 -30.03
CA PRO A 349 25.69 35.51 -30.48
C PRO A 349 25.38 36.88 -31.12
N ALA A 350 24.30 36.95 -31.92
CA ALA A 350 23.86 38.18 -32.57
C ALA A 350 23.30 39.18 -31.56
N VAL A 351 22.47 38.74 -30.62
CA VAL A 351 21.89 39.54 -29.55
C VAL A 351 23.01 40.20 -28.69
N ARG A 352 24.08 39.44 -28.40
CA ARG A 352 25.23 39.97 -27.66
C ARG A 352 26.01 40.97 -28.48
N ARG A 353 26.39 40.64 -29.74
CA ARG A 353 27.23 41.46 -30.60
C ARG A 353 26.57 42.78 -30.97
N LEU A 354 25.27 42.76 -31.24
CA LEU A 354 24.50 43.93 -31.69
C LEU A 354 23.83 44.66 -30.50
N ALA A 355 24.13 44.27 -29.28
CA ALA A 355 23.55 44.84 -28.06
C ALA A 355 22.01 44.83 -28.02
N LEU A 356 21.36 43.88 -28.70
CA LEU A 356 19.90 43.75 -28.71
C LEU A 356 19.37 43.44 -27.31
N ARG A 357 18.08 43.69 -27.11
CA ARG A 357 17.45 43.57 -25.80
C ARG A 357 17.31 42.11 -25.32
N GLY A 358 17.15 41.17 -26.24
CA GLY A 358 16.85 39.78 -25.92
C GLY A 358 15.46 39.58 -25.30
N ILE A 359 15.22 38.45 -24.65
CA ILE A 359 13.99 38.18 -23.91
C ILE A 359 14.04 39.03 -22.64
N PRO A 360 13.12 39.97 -22.43
CA PRO A 360 13.16 40.83 -21.25
C PRO A 360 12.72 40.05 -20.01
N PHE A 361 13.35 40.40 -18.89
CA PHE A 361 12.98 39.86 -17.59
C PHE A 361 13.07 40.93 -16.50
N GLN A 362 12.32 40.75 -15.41
CA GLN A 362 12.28 41.67 -14.28
C GLN A 362 12.42 40.91 -12.98
N HIS A 363 13.27 41.40 -12.06
CA HIS A 363 13.41 40.85 -10.72
C HIS A 363 12.08 40.99 -9.94
N VAL A 364 11.66 39.92 -9.28
CA VAL A 364 10.46 39.84 -8.44
C VAL A 364 10.88 39.40 -7.04
N PRO A 365 11.06 40.33 -6.07
CA PRO A 365 11.55 39.99 -4.76
C PRO A 365 10.67 39.00 -4.00
N HIS A 366 9.35 39.14 -4.16
CA HIS A 366 8.34 38.31 -3.48
C HIS A 366 7.24 37.95 -4.49
N PRO A 367 7.28 36.74 -5.07
CA PRO A 367 6.18 36.27 -5.91
C PRO A 367 4.86 36.22 -5.14
N ALA A 368 3.79 36.76 -5.70
CA ALA A 368 2.47 36.86 -5.08
C ALA A 368 1.68 35.53 -5.07
N PHE A 369 2.33 34.39 -5.29
CA PHE A 369 1.70 33.07 -5.36
C PHE A 369 2.43 32.07 -4.45
N PRO A 370 1.76 31.01 -3.97
CA PRO A 370 2.39 29.96 -3.19
C PRO A 370 3.46 29.24 -4.02
N HIS A 371 4.64 29.03 -3.46
CA HIS A 371 5.72 28.25 -4.06
C HIS A 371 6.52 27.49 -3.01
N ALA A 372 7.15 26.39 -3.43
CA ALA A 372 7.90 25.51 -2.55
C ALA A 372 9.41 25.87 -2.41
N PHE A 373 9.85 27.00 -2.98
CA PHE A 373 11.25 27.39 -3.03
C PHE A 373 11.63 28.27 -1.82
N GLY A 374 12.84 28.10 -1.32
CA GLY A 374 13.39 28.86 -0.18
C GLY A 374 13.82 30.27 -0.55
N PRO A 375 14.23 31.08 0.47
CA PRO A 375 14.64 32.47 0.30
C PRO A 375 15.96 32.65 -0.48
N GLU A 376 16.73 31.57 -0.68
CA GLU A 376 18.00 31.55 -1.43
C GLU A 376 17.79 31.67 -2.95
N ILE A 377 16.51 31.66 -3.43
CA ILE A 377 16.19 31.74 -4.84
C ILE A 377 15.75 33.15 -5.23
N SER A 378 16.45 33.73 -6.20
CA SER A 378 16.06 34.98 -6.83
C SER A 378 15.15 34.70 -8.01
N TRP A 379 14.03 35.43 -8.08
CA TRP A 379 12.98 35.26 -9.08
C TRP A 379 13.05 36.36 -10.12
N TYR A 380 12.99 35.99 -11.40
CA TYR A 380 12.93 36.93 -12.53
C TYR A 380 11.76 36.57 -13.46
N LYS A 381 10.74 37.41 -13.53
CA LYS A 381 9.58 37.21 -14.42
C LYS A 381 9.98 37.52 -15.85
N LEU A 382 9.71 36.61 -16.78
CA LEU A 382 9.96 36.81 -18.21
C LEU A 382 8.80 37.59 -18.86
N SER A 383 9.14 38.48 -19.80
CA SER A 383 8.18 39.14 -20.64
C SER A 383 8.15 38.47 -22.01
N LEU A 384 6.99 37.88 -22.35
CA LEU A 384 6.82 37.10 -23.57
C LEU A 384 6.57 38.06 -24.76
N GLY A 385 7.58 38.25 -25.62
CA GLY A 385 7.54 39.11 -26.80
C GLY A 385 8.12 38.39 -28.02
N GLU A 386 8.58 39.20 -29.03
CA GLU A 386 9.12 38.65 -30.28
C GLU A 386 10.32 37.71 -30.07
N GLU A 387 11.24 38.05 -29.16
CA GLU A 387 12.42 37.19 -28.85
C GLU A 387 12.02 35.87 -28.20
N TRP A 388 10.90 35.84 -27.48
CA TRP A 388 10.35 34.60 -26.98
C TRP A 388 9.86 33.68 -28.10
N GLN A 389 9.26 34.20 -29.16
CA GLN A 389 8.83 33.41 -30.31
C GLN A 389 10.01 32.76 -31.04
N TYR A 390 11.18 33.41 -31.07
CA TYR A 390 12.40 32.76 -31.59
C TYR A 390 12.87 31.63 -30.69
N ALA A 391 12.82 31.81 -29.36
CA ALA A 391 13.15 30.73 -28.42
C ALA A 391 12.21 29.55 -28.60
N GLN A 392 10.91 29.76 -28.82
CA GLN A 392 9.96 28.68 -29.10
C GLN A 392 10.26 27.97 -30.44
N ARG A 393 10.63 28.69 -31.51
CA ARG A 393 11.01 28.07 -32.78
C ARG A 393 12.28 27.24 -32.70
N ASP A 394 13.27 27.74 -31.97
CA ASP A 394 14.55 27.05 -31.72
C ASP A 394 14.44 25.97 -30.65
N ASN A 395 13.25 25.85 -30.03
CA ASN A 395 12.99 24.96 -28.93
C ASN A 395 14.03 25.04 -27.78
N GLY A 396 14.49 26.28 -27.49
CA GLY A 396 15.52 26.48 -26.49
C GLY A 396 15.77 27.94 -26.10
N MET A 397 16.41 28.12 -24.95
CA MET A 397 16.90 29.40 -24.43
C MET A 397 18.33 29.28 -23.97
N ALA A 398 19.10 30.37 -24.10
CA ALA A 398 20.47 30.42 -23.62
C ALA A 398 20.88 31.82 -23.19
N PHE A 399 21.90 31.91 -22.35
CA PHE A 399 22.59 33.15 -21.98
C PHE A 399 24.01 32.84 -21.50
N TYR A 400 24.91 33.82 -21.59
CA TYR A 400 26.30 33.65 -21.17
C TYR A 400 26.43 33.71 -19.64
N VAL A 401 27.33 32.90 -19.09
CA VAL A 401 27.70 32.95 -17.67
C VAL A 401 28.44 34.27 -17.40
N THR A 402 27.98 35.03 -16.45
CA THR A 402 28.67 36.22 -15.93
C THR A 402 29.42 35.86 -14.66
N PRO A 403 30.41 36.65 -14.19
CA PRO A 403 31.08 36.38 -12.91
C PRO A 403 30.10 36.27 -11.76
N ALA A 404 29.02 37.03 -11.73
CA ALA A 404 27.97 36.98 -10.71
C ALA A 404 27.12 35.70 -10.75
N LEU A 405 27.20 34.93 -11.83
CA LEU A 405 26.47 33.68 -12.01
C LEU A 405 27.35 32.43 -11.96
N GLN A 406 28.64 32.60 -11.63
CA GLN A 406 29.53 31.44 -11.45
C GLN A 406 29.09 30.62 -10.22
N GLY A 407 28.96 29.30 -10.40
CA GLY A 407 28.53 28.39 -9.35
C GLY A 407 27.03 28.45 -9.02
N THR A 408 26.25 29.28 -9.74
CA THR A 408 24.79 29.31 -9.57
C THR A 408 24.10 28.18 -10.34
N GLN A 409 22.90 27.87 -9.94
CA GLN A 409 21.99 27.02 -10.71
C GLN A 409 20.82 27.86 -11.21
N VAL A 410 20.40 27.62 -12.45
CA VAL A 410 19.31 28.35 -13.08
C VAL A 410 18.25 27.39 -13.56
N PHE A 411 16.98 27.74 -13.35
CA PHE A 411 15.84 26.95 -13.77
C PHE A 411 14.83 27.85 -14.48
N LEU A 412 14.11 27.29 -15.43
CA LEU A 412 12.89 27.88 -15.96
C LEU A 412 11.71 27.32 -15.20
N PHE A 413 10.94 28.17 -14.55
CA PHE A 413 9.69 27.84 -13.86
C PHE A 413 8.52 28.43 -14.65
N TRP A 414 7.42 27.69 -14.72
CA TRP A 414 6.19 28.20 -15.33
C TRP A 414 4.97 27.79 -14.52
N ARG A 415 3.94 28.64 -14.60
CA ARG A 415 2.65 28.39 -13.98
C ARG A 415 1.53 28.90 -14.89
N ARG A 416 0.33 28.41 -14.69
CA ARG A 416 -0.87 29.03 -15.26
C ARG A 416 -1.09 30.38 -14.58
N ALA A 417 -1.40 31.43 -15.36
CA ALA A 417 -1.71 32.77 -14.85
C ALA A 417 -3.06 32.77 -14.13
#